data_ae422cba77d899d59253a36adec46842
#
_entry.id   ae422cba77d899d59253a36adec46842
#
_cell.length_a   1.000
_cell.length_b   1.000
_cell.length_c   1.000
_cell.angle_alpha   90.00
_cell.angle_beta   90.00
_cell.angle_gamma   90.00
#
_symmetry.space_group_name_H-M   'P 1'
#
loop_
_entity.id
_entity.type
_entity.pdbx_description
1 polymer ?
#
loop_
_entity_poly.entity_id
_entity_poly.type
_entity_poly.pdbx_seq_one_letter_code
_entity_poly.pdbx_strand_id
1 'polypeptide(L)'
;MTEPLILQPVKTADACVIWLHGLGADRYDFLPVAEALQETLLSTRFVLPQAPTRAVTINGGYEMPSWYDILAMSPARAINREQLEESTNWIIELIETQKASGIDASRIFLAGFSQGGAVVLHTAFLKWQGPLGGVLALSTYAPTFSDQLEMSASQQRIPVLCLHGQYDDVVQNSMGRSAYEHLKLRGVTVTWQEYPMGHEVLPEEIRDIGVWLAERLR
;
A
#
# COMPACT_ATOMS: atom_id res chain seq x y z
N MET A 1 -1.31 17.48 7.09
CA MET A 1 -2.20 16.38 6.67
C MET A 1 -3.18 16.06 7.80
N THR A 2 -4.34 15.48 7.51
CA THR A 2 -5.37 15.17 8.51
C THR A 2 -4.94 13.97 9.37
N GLU A 3 -5.28 13.96 10.67
CA GLU A 3 -5.00 12.80 11.53
C GLU A 3 -5.54 11.49 10.93
N PRO A 4 -4.76 10.39 10.97
CA PRO A 4 -5.22 9.09 10.50
C PRO A 4 -6.33 8.55 11.42
N LEU A 5 -7.22 7.72 10.86
CA LEU A 5 -8.10 6.88 11.65
C LEU A 5 -7.27 5.73 12.22
N ILE A 6 -7.34 5.52 13.53
CA ILE A 6 -6.58 4.46 14.21
C ILE A 6 -7.56 3.48 14.83
N LEU A 7 -7.48 2.22 14.39
CA LEU A 7 -8.18 1.11 14.99
C LEU A 7 -7.23 0.38 15.94
N GLN A 8 -7.48 0.56 17.26
CA GLN A 8 -6.67 -0.07 18.30
C GLN A 8 -7.02 -1.55 18.47
N PRO A 9 -6.04 -2.42 18.67
CA PRO A 9 -6.31 -3.84 18.89
C PRO A 9 -6.88 -4.10 20.30
N VAL A 10 -7.47 -5.27 20.46
CA VAL A 10 -8.01 -5.74 21.76
C VAL A 10 -6.90 -5.96 22.79
N LYS A 11 -5.74 -6.46 22.34
CA LYS A 11 -4.53 -6.64 23.15
C LYS A 11 -3.58 -5.47 22.97
N THR A 12 -2.52 -5.42 23.77
CA THR A 12 -1.44 -4.44 23.55
C THR A 12 -0.90 -4.56 22.13
N ALA A 13 -0.82 -3.44 21.41
CA ALA A 13 -0.33 -3.43 20.05
C ALA A 13 1.16 -3.80 20.00
N ASP A 14 1.48 -4.85 19.27
CA ASP A 14 2.86 -5.28 18.97
C ASP A 14 3.15 -5.31 17.48
N ALA A 15 2.15 -5.05 16.64
CA ALA A 15 2.25 -4.93 15.20
C ALA A 15 1.35 -3.80 14.69
N CYS A 16 1.63 -3.32 13.47
CA CYS A 16 0.86 -2.27 12.83
C CYS A 16 0.71 -2.53 11.33
N VAL A 17 -0.46 -2.24 10.77
CA VAL A 17 -0.71 -2.13 9.34
C VAL A 17 -1.11 -0.69 9.03
N ILE A 18 -0.32 0.02 8.22
CA ILE A 18 -0.65 1.34 7.68
C ILE A 18 -1.27 1.09 6.31
N TRP A 19 -2.58 1.40 6.16
CA TRP A 19 -3.36 1.03 4.98
C TRP A 19 -3.91 2.24 4.23
N LEU A 20 -3.48 2.42 2.98
CA LEU A 20 -3.82 3.55 2.14
C LEU A 20 -4.96 3.21 1.19
N HIS A 21 -5.98 4.07 1.15
CA HIS A 21 -7.12 3.98 0.23
C HIS A 21 -6.75 4.39 -1.21
N GLY A 22 -7.64 4.13 -2.17
CA GLY A 22 -7.51 4.52 -3.56
C GLY A 22 -7.84 5.99 -3.83
N LEU A 23 -7.63 6.44 -5.06
CA LEU A 23 -8.00 7.77 -5.54
C LEU A 23 -9.51 8.01 -5.38
N GLY A 24 -9.89 9.14 -4.82
CA GLY A 24 -11.29 9.55 -4.65
C GLY A 24 -12.02 8.88 -3.48
N ALA A 25 -11.43 7.84 -2.87
CA ALA A 25 -11.92 7.22 -1.64
C ALA A 25 -11.46 7.98 -0.41
N ASP A 26 -11.72 7.45 0.77
CA ASP A 26 -11.30 8.04 2.04
C ASP A 26 -10.81 6.96 3.04
N ARG A 27 -10.37 7.40 4.21
CA ARG A 27 -9.84 6.53 5.27
C ARG A 27 -10.85 5.52 5.82
N TYR A 28 -12.14 5.66 5.57
CA TYR A 28 -13.17 4.73 6.02
C TYR A 28 -13.39 3.58 5.04
N ASP A 29 -12.88 3.68 3.81
CA ASP A 29 -13.04 2.67 2.75
C ASP A 29 -12.54 1.29 3.19
N PHE A 30 -11.39 1.24 3.87
CA PHE A 30 -10.82 0.00 4.40
C PHE A 30 -11.10 -0.27 5.89
N LEU A 31 -11.92 0.55 6.55
CA LEU A 31 -12.27 0.32 7.95
C LEU A 31 -12.96 -1.05 8.17
N PRO A 32 -13.96 -1.46 7.37
CA PRO A 32 -14.58 -2.77 7.54
C PRO A 32 -13.60 -3.95 7.34
N VAL A 33 -12.62 -3.78 6.44
CA VAL A 33 -11.56 -4.78 6.21
C VAL A 33 -10.64 -4.86 7.43
N ALA A 34 -10.22 -3.73 7.98
CA ALA A 34 -9.39 -3.67 9.18
C ALA A 34 -10.09 -4.29 10.39
N GLU A 35 -11.38 -4.02 10.58
CA GLU A 35 -12.21 -4.62 11.63
C GLU A 35 -12.29 -6.14 11.49
N ALA A 36 -12.57 -6.66 10.29
CA ALA A 36 -12.61 -8.09 10.03
C ALA A 36 -11.26 -8.77 10.29
N LEU A 37 -10.15 -8.16 9.89
CA LEU A 37 -8.81 -8.67 10.14
C LEU A 37 -8.43 -8.66 11.62
N GLN A 38 -8.90 -7.68 12.39
CA GLN A 38 -8.66 -7.62 13.84
C GLN A 38 -9.32 -8.74 14.64
N GLU A 39 -10.35 -9.40 14.11
CA GLU A 39 -10.95 -10.57 14.76
C GLU A 39 -9.92 -11.70 14.99
N THR A 40 -8.92 -11.79 14.14
CA THR A 40 -7.85 -12.81 14.22
C THR A 40 -6.48 -12.22 14.61
N LEU A 41 -6.21 -10.95 14.25
CA LEU A 41 -4.96 -10.23 14.51
C LEU A 41 -5.08 -9.36 15.77
N LEU A 42 -5.26 -10.01 16.92
CA LEU A 42 -5.68 -9.40 18.19
C LEU A 42 -4.70 -8.36 18.78
N SER A 43 -3.45 -8.31 18.31
CA SER A 43 -2.40 -7.37 18.73
C SER A 43 -2.00 -6.40 17.61
N THR A 44 -2.72 -6.38 16.50
CA THR A 44 -2.38 -5.55 15.34
C THR A 44 -3.18 -4.25 15.33
N ARG A 45 -2.48 -3.13 15.37
CA ARG A 45 -3.05 -1.79 15.15
C ARG A 45 -3.23 -1.55 13.66
N PHE A 46 -4.37 -0.99 13.25
CA PHE A 46 -4.54 -0.48 11.90
C PHE A 46 -4.52 1.05 11.92
N VAL A 47 -3.75 1.64 11.01
CA VAL A 47 -3.63 3.08 10.80
C VAL A 47 -4.09 3.37 9.38
N LEU A 48 -5.20 4.11 9.25
CA LEU A 48 -5.85 4.42 8.00
C LEU A 48 -5.71 5.94 7.73
N PRO A 49 -4.67 6.35 7.01
CA PRO A 49 -4.44 7.77 6.73
C PRO A 49 -5.40 8.28 5.65
N GLN A 50 -5.65 9.60 5.67
CA GLN A 50 -6.52 10.30 4.73
C GLN A 50 -5.68 11.08 3.72
N ALA A 51 -5.77 10.74 2.43
CA ALA A 51 -5.14 11.54 1.38
C ALA A 51 -5.65 12.99 1.40
N PRO A 52 -4.78 13.97 1.12
CA PRO A 52 -5.22 15.36 0.98
C PRO A 52 -6.16 15.53 -0.22
N THR A 53 -7.07 16.50 -0.16
CA THR A 53 -7.88 16.90 -1.30
C THR A 53 -7.02 17.64 -2.31
N ARG A 54 -7.03 17.20 -3.57
CA ARG A 54 -6.25 17.76 -4.67
C ARG A 54 -7.09 17.81 -5.94
N ALA A 55 -6.83 18.77 -6.81
CA ALA A 55 -7.32 18.75 -8.18
C ALA A 55 -6.66 17.59 -8.94
N VAL A 56 -7.44 16.76 -9.61
CA VAL A 56 -6.97 15.58 -10.36
C VAL A 56 -7.11 15.84 -11.85
N THR A 57 -5.99 16.00 -12.54
CA THR A 57 -5.92 16.44 -13.94
C THR A 57 -6.69 15.52 -14.88
N ILE A 58 -6.53 14.18 -14.75
CA ILE A 58 -7.27 13.22 -15.61
C ILE A 58 -8.77 13.23 -15.39
N ASN A 59 -9.24 13.77 -14.25
CA ASN A 59 -10.66 13.94 -13.93
C ASN A 59 -11.13 15.40 -14.18
N GLY A 60 -10.53 16.08 -15.15
CA GLY A 60 -10.90 17.44 -15.50
C GLY A 60 -10.59 18.49 -14.43
N GLY A 61 -9.66 18.23 -13.53
CA GLY A 61 -9.30 19.11 -12.41
C GLY A 61 -10.29 19.04 -11.23
N TYR A 62 -11.16 18.02 -11.18
CA TYR A 62 -12.08 17.85 -10.05
C TYR A 62 -11.30 17.57 -8.77
N GLU A 63 -11.68 18.23 -7.67
CA GLU A 63 -11.04 18.06 -6.37
C GLU A 63 -11.57 16.80 -5.66
N MET A 64 -10.64 15.93 -5.26
CA MET A 64 -10.94 14.71 -4.53
C MET A 64 -9.76 14.28 -3.66
N PRO A 65 -9.94 13.38 -2.69
CA PRO A 65 -8.82 12.78 -1.97
C PRO A 65 -7.86 12.10 -2.94
N SER A 66 -6.62 12.53 -2.96
CA SER A 66 -5.59 12.01 -3.88
C SER A 66 -4.21 12.09 -3.27
N TRP A 67 -3.46 10.98 -3.32
CA TRP A 67 -2.09 10.92 -2.83
C TRP A 67 -1.16 11.73 -3.73
N TYR A 68 -1.43 11.77 -5.01
CA TYR A 68 -0.73 12.56 -6.03
C TYR A 68 -1.60 12.76 -7.27
N ASP A 69 -1.40 13.83 -8.00
CA ASP A 69 -2.12 14.08 -9.25
C ASP A 69 -1.66 13.11 -10.35
N ILE A 70 -2.63 12.57 -11.08
CA ILE A 70 -2.40 11.80 -12.30
C ILE A 70 -2.59 12.76 -13.49
N LEU A 71 -1.48 13.05 -14.18
CA LEU A 71 -1.40 14.05 -15.23
C LEU A 71 -1.86 13.54 -16.60
N ALA A 72 -1.61 12.25 -16.87
CA ALA A 72 -2.00 11.58 -18.11
C ALA A 72 -2.09 10.06 -17.92
N MET A 73 -2.90 9.41 -18.77
CA MET A 73 -3.05 7.94 -18.82
C MET A 73 -2.36 7.33 -20.05
N SER A 74 -2.11 8.12 -21.10
CA SER A 74 -1.55 7.68 -22.38
C SER A 74 -0.49 8.68 -22.88
N PRO A 75 0.58 8.23 -23.55
CA PRO A 75 0.92 6.84 -23.89
C PRO A 75 1.36 5.99 -22.69
N ALA A 76 1.71 6.63 -21.57
CA ALA A 76 1.99 6.02 -20.28
C ALA A 76 1.38 6.87 -19.18
N ARG A 77 1.11 6.26 -18.02
CA ARG A 77 0.61 6.99 -16.86
C ARG A 77 1.68 7.96 -16.35
N ALA A 78 1.41 9.26 -16.45
CA ALA A 78 2.24 10.32 -15.92
C ALA A 78 1.66 10.86 -14.61
N ILE A 79 2.52 11.13 -13.65
CA ILE A 79 2.11 11.54 -12.29
C ILE A 79 2.88 12.76 -11.81
N ASN A 80 2.32 13.50 -10.86
CA ASN A 80 3.03 14.53 -10.13
C ASN A 80 3.95 13.89 -9.09
N ARG A 81 5.26 13.89 -9.38
CA ARG A 81 6.26 13.25 -8.52
C ARG A 81 6.46 13.98 -7.19
N GLU A 82 6.36 15.30 -7.16
CA GLU A 82 6.51 16.08 -5.93
C GLU A 82 5.41 15.70 -4.92
N GLN A 83 4.17 15.59 -5.39
CA GLN A 83 3.05 15.17 -4.54
C GLN A 83 3.17 13.71 -4.09
N LEU A 84 3.74 12.83 -4.91
CA LEU A 84 4.06 11.47 -4.49
C LEU A 84 5.10 11.48 -3.37
N GLU A 85 6.15 12.31 -3.48
CA GLU A 85 7.16 12.46 -2.44
C GLU A 85 6.58 13.04 -1.14
N GLU A 86 5.70 14.04 -1.21
CA GLU A 86 4.98 14.57 -0.05
C GLU A 86 4.20 13.48 0.68
N SER A 87 3.43 12.69 -0.06
CA SER A 87 2.66 11.58 0.49
C SER A 87 3.57 10.51 1.10
N THR A 88 4.66 10.18 0.41
CA THR A 88 5.67 9.22 0.88
C THR A 88 6.31 9.66 2.19
N ASN A 89 6.71 10.93 2.30
CA ASN A 89 7.31 11.47 3.52
C ASN A 89 6.34 11.36 4.70
N TRP A 90 5.05 11.61 4.48
CA TRP A 90 4.06 11.43 5.52
C TRP A 90 3.91 9.96 5.95
N ILE A 91 3.93 9.01 5.00
CA ILE A 91 3.91 7.58 5.36
C ILE A 91 5.14 7.19 6.18
N ILE A 92 6.32 7.74 5.86
CA ILE A 92 7.54 7.55 6.66
C ILE A 92 7.36 8.12 8.09
N GLU A 93 6.75 9.30 8.25
CA GLU A 93 6.42 9.87 9.56
C GLU A 93 5.47 8.95 10.35
N LEU A 94 4.48 8.33 9.70
CA LEU A 94 3.60 7.36 10.34
C LEU A 94 4.36 6.10 10.78
N ILE A 95 5.29 5.58 9.96
CA ILE A 95 6.15 4.46 10.35
C ILE A 95 6.96 4.84 11.60
N GLU A 96 7.62 5.99 11.61
CA GLU A 96 8.42 6.45 12.76
C GLU A 96 7.56 6.67 14.00
N THR A 97 6.34 7.15 13.85
CA THR A 97 5.37 7.29 14.95
C THR A 97 5.03 5.91 15.55
N GLN A 98 4.82 4.89 14.73
CA GLN A 98 4.54 3.54 15.24
C GLN A 98 5.76 2.95 15.95
N LYS A 99 6.96 3.16 15.42
CA LYS A 99 8.22 2.77 16.08
C LYS A 99 8.39 3.46 17.44
N ALA A 100 8.13 4.76 17.51
CA ALA A 100 8.19 5.53 18.73
C ALA A 100 7.16 5.05 19.78
N SER A 101 6.05 4.45 19.34
CA SER A 101 5.05 3.82 20.23
C SER A 101 5.45 2.43 20.73
N GLY A 102 6.63 1.92 20.34
CA GLY A 102 7.18 0.63 20.78
C GLY A 102 6.96 -0.55 19.82
N ILE A 103 6.43 -0.31 18.62
CA ILE A 103 6.27 -1.37 17.61
C ILE A 103 7.57 -1.50 16.81
N ASP A 104 8.15 -2.71 16.79
CA ASP A 104 9.34 -2.99 15.98
C ASP A 104 9.06 -2.77 14.50
N ALA A 105 10.00 -2.17 13.76
CA ALA A 105 9.82 -1.87 12.34
C ALA A 105 9.56 -3.13 11.50
N SER A 106 10.13 -4.28 11.88
CA SER A 106 9.87 -5.58 11.23
C SER A 106 8.45 -6.12 11.47
N ARG A 107 7.65 -5.46 12.29
CA ARG A 107 6.23 -5.76 12.56
C ARG A 107 5.31 -4.64 12.08
N ILE A 108 5.83 -3.69 11.30
CA ILE A 108 5.06 -2.65 10.61
C ILE A 108 4.89 -3.06 9.16
N PHE A 109 3.66 -3.15 8.70
CA PHE A 109 3.28 -3.48 7.33
C PHE A 109 2.71 -2.25 6.63
N LEU A 110 2.99 -2.11 5.35
CA LEU A 110 2.35 -1.12 4.49
C LEU A 110 1.36 -1.83 3.58
N ALA A 111 0.14 -1.35 3.54
CA ALA A 111 -0.90 -1.85 2.65
C ALA A 111 -1.46 -0.70 1.81
N GLY A 112 -1.80 -0.95 0.56
CA GLY A 112 -2.41 0.08 -0.27
C GLY A 112 -3.15 -0.50 -1.46
N PHE A 113 -4.31 0.11 -1.73
CA PHE A 113 -5.15 -0.20 -2.87
C PHE A 113 -4.98 0.86 -3.96
N SER A 114 -4.84 0.43 -5.21
CA SER A 114 -4.79 1.33 -6.37
C SER A 114 -3.71 2.41 -6.22
N GLN A 115 -4.06 3.69 -6.22
CA GLN A 115 -3.14 4.80 -6.01
C GLN A 115 -2.39 4.69 -4.67
N GLY A 116 -3.06 4.26 -3.59
CA GLY A 116 -2.41 4.04 -2.30
C GLY A 116 -1.35 2.93 -2.36
N GLY A 117 -1.57 1.90 -3.18
CA GLY A 117 -0.59 0.84 -3.44
C GLY A 117 0.68 1.35 -4.12
N ALA A 118 0.54 2.29 -5.05
CA ALA A 118 1.70 2.93 -5.69
C ALA A 118 2.54 3.73 -4.69
N VAL A 119 1.89 4.41 -3.73
CA VAL A 119 2.59 5.14 -2.64
C VAL A 119 3.36 4.17 -1.75
N VAL A 120 2.75 3.06 -1.30
CA VAL A 120 3.43 2.13 -0.40
C VAL A 120 4.59 1.42 -1.08
N LEU A 121 4.47 1.08 -2.37
CA LEU A 121 5.59 0.52 -3.15
C LEU A 121 6.73 1.52 -3.30
N HIS A 122 6.42 2.78 -3.61
CA HIS A 122 7.42 3.84 -3.70
C HIS A 122 8.09 4.07 -2.34
N THR A 123 7.32 4.15 -1.27
CA THR A 123 7.83 4.32 0.10
C THR A 123 8.79 3.19 0.48
N ALA A 124 8.35 1.95 0.37
CA ALA A 124 9.11 0.79 0.84
C ALA A 124 10.41 0.55 0.04
N PHE A 125 10.39 0.77 -1.28
CA PHE A 125 11.47 0.33 -2.16
C PHE A 125 12.34 1.45 -2.73
N LEU A 126 11.93 2.72 -2.62
CA LEU A 126 12.75 3.84 -3.08
C LEU A 126 13.18 4.78 -1.95
N LYS A 127 12.46 4.81 -0.84
CA LYS A 127 12.70 5.82 0.21
C LYS A 127 13.04 5.25 1.58
N TRP A 128 12.31 4.26 2.03
CA TRP A 128 12.55 3.64 3.33
C TRP A 128 13.82 2.77 3.31
N GLN A 129 14.69 2.93 4.32
CA GLN A 129 15.96 2.21 4.38
C GLN A 129 15.99 1.14 5.48
N GLY A 130 14.93 1.07 6.31
CA GLY A 130 14.83 0.11 7.41
C GLY A 130 14.11 -1.19 7.04
N PRO A 131 14.00 -2.14 7.99
CA PRO A 131 13.13 -3.29 7.84
C PRO A 131 11.65 -2.87 7.86
N LEU A 132 10.79 -3.71 7.27
CA LEU A 132 9.34 -3.71 7.41
C LEU A 132 8.85 -5.14 7.51
N GLY A 133 7.71 -5.37 8.14
CA GLY A 133 7.05 -6.67 8.21
C GLY A 133 6.61 -7.17 6.84
N GLY A 134 6.26 -6.26 5.94
CA GLY A 134 5.93 -6.56 4.56
C GLY A 134 5.11 -5.47 3.88
N VAL A 135 4.80 -5.69 2.60
CA VAL A 135 3.97 -4.81 1.78
C VAL A 135 2.82 -5.60 1.16
N LEU A 136 1.62 -5.07 1.25
CA LEU A 136 0.40 -5.53 0.59
C LEU A 136 0.08 -4.55 -0.56
N ALA A 137 0.23 -5.01 -1.78
CA ALA A 137 0.01 -4.22 -3.00
C ALA A 137 -1.25 -4.72 -3.72
N LEU A 138 -2.38 -4.03 -3.52
CA LEU A 138 -3.70 -4.43 -3.99
C LEU A 138 -4.12 -3.65 -5.23
N SER A 139 -4.40 -4.34 -6.34
CA SER A 139 -4.90 -3.75 -7.61
C SER A 139 -4.15 -2.48 -7.98
N THR A 140 -2.81 -2.53 -7.94
CA THR A 140 -1.94 -1.37 -8.02
C THR A 140 -0.85 -1.50 -9.09
N TYR A 141 -0.03 -0.49 -9.19
CA TYR A 141 1.06 -0.33 -10.14
C TYR A 141 2.24 0.41 -9.47
N ALA A 142 3.41 0.41 -10.09
CA ALA A 142 4.61 1.09 -9.56
C ALA A 142 5.13 2.12 -10.58
N PRO A 143 4.61 3.36 -10.57
CA PRO A 143 4.91 4.37 -11.60
C PRO A 143 6.35 4.88 -11.58
N THR A 144 7.08 4.56 -10.53
CA THR A 144 8.46 5.01 -10.32
C THR A 144 9.49 3.89 -10.42
N PHE A 145 9.05 2.64 -10.61
CA PHE A 145 9.97 1.55 -10.85
C PHE A 145 10.55 1.65 -12.26
N SER A 146 11.83 1.36 -12.39
CA SER A 146 12.56 1.35 -13.65
C SER A 146 13.62 0.26 -13.63
N ASP A 147 14.22 -0.02 -14.76
CA ASP A 147 15.31 -1.01 -14.86
C ASP A 147 16.55 -0.60 -14.06
N GLN A 148 16.68 0.69 -13.75
CA GLN A 148 17.76 1.25 -12.94
C GLN A 148 17.45 1.27 -11.43
N LEU A 149 16.30 0.74 -11.00
CA LEU A 149 15.95 0.67 -9.59
C LEU A 149 16.96 -0.21 -8.83
N GLU A 150 17.68 0.41 -7.91
CA GLU A 150 18.57 -0.27 -6.97
C GLU A 150 17.88 -0.41 -5.62
N MET A 151 18.08 -1.55 -4.97
CA MET A 151 17.51 -1.85 -3.66
C MET A 151 18.61 -2.23 -2.68
N SER A 152 18.55 -1.70 -1.48
CA SER A 152 19.41 -2.12 -0.37
C SER A 152 19.08 -3.56 0.05
N ALA A 153 20.03 -4.22 0.71
CA ALA A 153 19.79 -5.56 1.27
C ALA A 153 18.64 -5.60 2.28
N SER A 154 18.32 -4.48 2.95
CA SER A 154 17.17 -4.35 3.83
C SER A 154 15.88 -4.39 3.05
N GLN A 155 15.79 -3.61 1.96
CA GLN A 155 14.61 -3.56 1.10
C GLN A 155 14.33 -4.90 0.40
N GLN A 156 15.38 -5.61 -0.05
CA GLN A 156 15.22 -6.94 -0.66
C GLN A 156 14.63 -7.98 0.30
N ARG A 157 14.77 -7.80 1.61
CA ARG A 157 14.18 -8.68 2.63
C ARG A 157 12.74 -8.37 2.99
N ILE A 158 12.17 -7.26 2.51
CA ILE A 158 10.76 -6.92 2.76
C ILE A 158 9.88 -7.84 1.90
N PRO A 159 9.07 -8.74 2.50
CA PRO A 159 8.20 -9.61 1.73
C PRO A 159 7.03 -8.81 1.15
N VAL A 160 6.58 -9.19 -0.04
CA VAL A 160 5.47 -8.51 -0.73
C VAL A 160 4.40 -9.51 -1.14
N LEU A 161 3.14 -9.14 -0.91
CA LEU A 161 1.97 -9.81 -1.46
C LEU A 161 1.30 -8.85 -2.47
N CYS A 162 1.34 -9.23 -3.74
CA CYS A 162 0.65 -8.53 -4.84
C CYS A 162 -0.64 -9.27 -5.16
N LEU A 163 -1.77 -8.57 -5.07
CA LEU A 163 -3.11 -9.09 -5.33
C LEU A 163 -3.77 -8.23 -6.41
N HIS A 164 -4.40 -8.87 -7.42
CA HIS A 164 -4.93 -8.11 -8.57
C HIS A 164 -6.16 -8.77 -9.18
N GLY A 165 -7.07 -7.94 -9.71
CA GLY A 165 -8.21 -8.40 -10.48
C GLY A 165 -7.81 -8.84 -11.90
N GLN A 166 -8.33 -9.98 -12.35
CA GLN A 166 -8.11 -10.46 -13.73
C GLN A 166 -8.77 -9.56 -14.77
N TYR A 167 -9.86 -8.89 -14.37
CA TYR A 167 -10.70 -8.04 -15.24
C TYR A 167 -10.62 -6.56 -14.87
N ASP A 168 -9.54 -6.15 -14.15
CA ASP A 168 -9.33 -4.77 -13.74
C ASP A 168 -9.11 -3.88 -14.97
N ASP A 169 -10.05 -2.98 -15.23
CA ASP A 169 -10.04 -2.02 -16.34
C ASP A 169 -9.57 -0.62 -15.93
N VAL A 170 -9.36 -0.37 -14.64
CA VAL A 170 -8.85 0.88 -14.08
C VAL A 170 -7.34 0.87 -13.94
N VAL A 171 -6.82 -0.18 -13.28
CA VAL A 171 -5.40 -0.49 -13.23
C VAL A 171 -5.21 -1.85 -13.91
N GLN A 172 -4.88 -1.84 -15.19
CA GLN A 172 -4.74 -3.07 -15.95
C GLN A 172 -3.82 -4.07 -15.23
N ASN A 173 -4.22 -5.35 -15.20
CA ASN A 173 -3.46 -6.45 -14.59
C ASN A 173 -1.97 -6.45 -15.00
N SER A 174 -1.69 -6.13 -16.25
CA SER A 174 -0.31 -6.00 -16.77
C SER A 174 0.53 -4.96 -16.04
N MET A 175 -0.06 -3.90 -15.50
CA MET A 175 0.66 -2.86 -14.75
C MET A 175 1.08 -3.37 -13.36
N GLY A 176 0.19 -4.09 -12.67
CA GLY A 176 0.52 -4.76 -11.42
C GLY A 176 1.54 -5.88 -11.62
N ARG A 177 1.39 -6.63 -12.71
CA ARG A 177 2.33 -7.68 -13.10
C ARG A 177 3.73 -7.13 -13.36
N SER A 178 3.84 -5.98 -14.01
CA SER A 178 5.11 -5.29 -14.20
C SER A 178 5.76 -4.91 -12.86
N ALA A 179 5.01 -4.39 -11.90
CA ALA A 179 5.53 -4.10 -10.56
C ALA A 179 6.06 -5.37 -9.86
N TYR A 180 5.31 -6.46 -9.92
CA TYR A 180 5.72 -7.77 -9.39
C TYR A 180 7.03 -8.26 -10.03
N GLU A 181 7.16 -8.22 -11.36
CA GLU A 181 8.36 -8.67 -12.07
C GLU A 181 9.59 -7.81 -11.70
N HIS A 182 9.43 -6.49 -11.55
CA HIS A 182 10.50 -5.60 -11.09
C HIS A 182 11.02 -5.99 -9.70
N LEU A 183 10.13 -6.32 -8.77
CA LEU A 183 10.50 -6.79 -7.43
C LEU A 183 11.22 -8.13 -7.47
N LYS A 184 10.65 -9.08 -8.21
CA LYS A 184 11.19 -10.44 -8.35
C LYS A 184 12.59 -10.44 -8.96
N LEU A 185 12.81 -9.67 -10.01
CA LEU A 185 14.12 -9.54 -10.67
C LEU A 185 15.21 -8.98 -9.74
N ARG A 186 14.80 -8.25 -8.69
CA ARG A 186 15.72 -7.67 -7.68
C ARG A 186 15.86 -8.53 -6.43
N GLY A 187 15.38 -9.77 -6.46
CA GLY A 187 15.54 -10.73 -5.39
C GLY A 187 14.59 -10.52 -4.20
N VAL A 188 13.55 -9.70 -4.35
CA VAL A 188 12.50 -9.54 -3.33
C VAL A 188 11.65 -10.81 -3.27
N THR A 189 11.33 -11.29 -2.07
CA THR A 189 10.34 -12.36 -1.88
C THR A 189 8.95 -11.81 -2.14
N VAL A 190 8.42 -12.03 -3.33
CA VAL A 190 7.12 -11.52 -3.76
C VAL A 190 6.20 -12.65 -4.19
N THR A 191 4.96 -12.62 -3.71
CA THR A 191 3.87 -13.51 -4.12
C THR A 191 2.92 -12.73 -5.01
N TRP A 192 2.46 -13.35 -6.11
CA TRP A 192 1.43 -12.83 -7.00
C TRP A 192 0.20 -13.71 -6.95
N GLN A 193 -0.96 -13.12 -6.75
CA GLN A 193 -2.25 -13.82 -6.77
C GLN A 193 -3.29 -13.00 -7.52
N GLU A 194 -4.13 -13.67 -8.30
CA GLU A 194 -5.19 -13.06 -9.11
C GLU A 194 -6.55 -13.57 -8.69
N TYR A 195 -7.55 -12.70 -8.80
CA TYR A 195 -8.94 -13.02 -8.50
C TYR A 195 -9.84 -12.70 -9.71
N PRO A 196 -10.96 -13.41 -9.89
CA PRO A 196 -11.92 -13.15 -10.97
C PRO A 196 -12.79 -11.91 -10.65
N MET A 197 -12.16 -10.75 -10.53
CA MET A 197 -12.78 -9.48 -10.18
C MET A 197 -12.24 -8.34 -11.05
N GLY A 198 -12.95 -7.20 -11.03
CA GLY A 198 -12.50 -5.92 -11.59
C GLY A 198 -11.58 -5.15 -10.63
N HIS A 199 -11.77 -3.80 -10.58
CA HIS A 199 -11.02 -2.91 -9.68
C HIS A 199 -11.72 -2.81 -8.32
N GLU A 200 -11.66 -3.85 -7.54
CA GLU A 200 -12.34 -4.02 -6.25
C GLU A 200 -11.55 -4.96 -5.33
N VAL A 201 -12.08 -5.24 -4.15
CA VAL A 201 -11.53 -6.20 -3.19
C VAL A 201 -12.61 -7.22 -2.82
N LEU A 202 -12.29 -8.51 -2.93
CA LEU A 202 -13.21 -9.60 -2.62
C LEU A 202 -13.01 -10.13 -1.18
N PRO A 203 -14.05 -10.72 -0.56
CA PRO A 203 -13.92 -11.37 0.74
C PRO A 203 -12.85 -12.49 0.77
N GLU A 204 -12.64 -13.17 -0.36
CA GLU A 204 -11.60 -14.19 -0.50
C GLU A 204 -10.19 -13.56 -0.41
N GLU A 205 -9.97 -12.45 -1.09
CA GLU A 205 -8.73 -11.70 -1.02
C GLU A 205 -8.44 -11.23 0.42
N ILE A 206 -9.46 -10.74 1.14
CA ILE A 206 -9.32 -10.33 2.55
C ILE A 206 -8.89 -11.50 3.43
N ARG A 207 -9.45 -12.70 3.22
CA ARG A 207 -9.03 -13.91 3.95
C ARG A 207 -7.56 -14.25 3.69
N ASP A 208 -7.14 -14.20 2.43
CA ASP A 208 -5.75 -14.49 2.05
C ASP A 208 -4.77 -13.46 2.63
N ILE A 209 -5.15 -12.18 2.67
CA ILE A 209 -4.42 -11.13 3.39
C ILE A 209 -4.29 -11.46 4.88
N GLY A 210 -5.39 -11.88 5.52
CA GLY A 210 -5.40 -12.26 6.92
C GLY A 210 -4.45 -13.42 7.23
N VAL A 211 -4.47 -14.46 6.39
CA VAL A 211 -3.56 -15.62 6.51
C VAL A 211 -2.10 -15.16 6.34
N TRP A 212 -1.82 -14.38 5.30
CA TRP A 212 -0.46 -13.90 5.01
C TRP A 212 0.12 -13.03 6.13
N LEU A 213 -0.68 -12.15 6.72
CA LEU A 213 -0.30 -11.35 7.89
C LEU A 213 -0.06 -12.21 9.13
N ALA A 214 -1.00 -13.13 9.42
CA ALA A 214 -0.91 -14.01 10.59
C ALA A 214 0.35 -14.91 10.57
N GLU A 215 0.77 -15.40 9.39
CA GLU A 215 2.00 -16.17 9.23
C GLU A 215 3.27 -15.38 9.59
N ARG A 216 3.28 -14.09 9.33
CA ARG A 216 4.43 -13.18 9.56
C ARG A 216 4.45 -12.56 10.95
N LEU A 217 3.33 -12.63 11.65
CA LEU A 217 3.16 -12.10 13.01
C LEU A 217 3.27 -13.17 14.11
N ARG A 218 3.50 -14.43 13.73
CA ARG A 218 3.72 -15.55 14.67
C ARG A 218 4.99 -15.43 15.49
#